data_389d932e0b505378232682fea502a381
#
_entry.id   389d932e0b505378232682fea502a381
#
_cell.length_a   1.000
_cell.length_b   1.000
_cell.length_c   1.000
_cell.angle_alpha   90.00
_cell.angle_beta   90.00
_cell.angle_gamma   90.00
#
_symmetry.space_group_name_H-M   'P 1'
#
loop_
_entity.id
_entity.type
_entity.pdbx_description
1 polymer ?
#
loop_
_entity_poly.entity_id
_entity_poly.type
_entity_poly.pdbx_seq_one_letter_code
_entity_poly.pdbx_strand_id
1 'polypeptide(L)'
;MHKCHISTFDQVDLHYRLDPQTEHTKQVLRRDSATVVALERLYRKGGELHAYAFTFMSMQTVERLSLDLDNKERMLDFLEDKAYADANHGNIEIKYTHTVNLADRKDKLMGQNECFLLLETIFDKAEPDYPLMYNKFYIPQQFSNIKLNITKG
;
A
#
# COMPACT_ATOMS: atom_id res chain seq x y z
N MET A 1 -2.98 -2.74 6.60
CA MET A 1 -4.42 -2.75 6.25
C MET A 1 -5.32 -3.24 7.38
N HIS A 2 -5.03 -4.37 8.00
CA HIS A 2 -5.89 -4.97 9.05
C HIS A 2 -6.23 -4.02 10.22
N LYS A 3 -5.34 -3.12 10.57
CA LYS A 3 -5.56 -2.16 11.67
C LYS A 3 -6.61 -1.09 11.37
N CYS A 4 -6.92 -0.86 10.12
CA CYS A 4 -7.85 0.19 9.68
C CYS A 4 -9.19 -0.37 9.15
N HIS A 5 -9.35 -1.68 9.15
CA HIS A 5 -10.54 -2.35 8.67
C HIS A 5 -11.24 -3.08 9.83
N ILE A 6 -12.58 -3.05 9.86
CA ILE A 6 -13.37 -3.65 10.94
C ILE A 6 -13.43 -5.18 10.88
N SER A 7 -13.10 -5.76 9.73
CA SER A 7 -13.16 -7.21 9.51
C SER A 7 -11.78 -7.77 9.23
N THR A 8 -11.60 -9.06 9.52
CA THR A 8 -10.46 -9.81 9.02
C THR A 8 -10.71 -10.24 7.57
N PHE A 9 -9.65 -10.36 6.79
CA PHE A 9 -9.71 -10.83 5.42
C PHE A 9 -9.38 -12.32 5.38
N ASP A 10 -10.08 -13.07 4.51
CA ASP A 10 -9.80 -14.49 4.29
C ASP A 10 -8.89 -14.72 3.09
N GLN A 11 -8.72 -13.72 2.23
CA GLN A 11 -7.89 -13.79 1.05
C GLN A 11 -7.30 -12.42 0.69
N VAL A 12 -6.03 -12.42 0.30
CA VAL A 12 -5.36 -11.25 -0.27
C VAL A 12 -4.74 -11.66 -1.59
N ASP A 13 -5.16 -11.04 -2.67
CA ASP A 13 -4.55 -11.22 -3.98
C ASP A 13 -3.47 -10.16 -4.20
N LEU A 14 -2.34 -10.55 -4.73
CA LEU A 14 -1.21 -9.67 -5.02
C LEU A 14 -0.87 -9.74 -6.50
N HIS A 15 -0.78 -8.58 -7.13
CA HIS A 15 -0.32 -8.43 -8.50
C HIS A 15 0.76 -7.35 -8.56
N TYR A 16 1.73 -7.51 -9.45
CA TYR A 16 2.72 -6.45 -9.67
C TYR A 16 2.95 -6.22 -11.16
N ARG A 17 3.46 -5.06 -11.48
CA ARG A 17 3.96 -4.72 -12.80
C ARG A 17 5.17 -3.80 -12.66
N LEU A 18 6.01 -3.79 -13.70
CA LEU A 18 7.14 -2.89 -13.80
C LEU A 18 6.74 -1.75 -14.73
N ASP A 19 6.78 -0.53 -14.22
CA ASP A 19 6.40 0.66 -14.96
C ASP A 19 7.60 1.60 -15.13
N PRO A 20 7.63 2.41 -16.20
CA PRO A 20 8.60 3.51 -16.28
C PRO A 20 8.27 4.57 -15.23
N GLN A 21 9.29 5.30 -14.78
CA GLN A 21 9.12 6.41 -13.86
C GLN A 21 8.20 7.47 -14.46
N THR A 22 7.32 8.02 -13.61
CA THR A 22 6.51 9.20 -13.90
C THR A 22 6.92 10.33 -12.96
N GLU A 23 6.48 11.57 -13.23
CA GLU A 23 6.69 12.69 -12.31
C GLU A 23 6.08 12.39 -10.93
N HIS A 24 4.91 11.76 -10.90
CA HIS A 24 4.25 11.37 -9.65
C HIS A 24 5.09 10.38 -8.85
N THR A 25 5.57 9.30 -9.47
CA THR A 25 6.37 8.29 -8.76
C THR A 25 7.72 8.84 -8.33
N LYS A 26 8.33 9.71 -9.13
CA LYS A 26 9.56 10.42 -8.76
C LYS A 26 9.35 11.28 -7.50
N GLN A 27 8.26 12.02 -7.45
CA GLN A 27 7.93 12.87 -6.30
C GLN A 27 7.67 12.06 -5.03
N VAL A 28 6.83 11.02 -5.11
CA VAL A 28 6.44 10.25 -3.92
C VAL A 28 7.54 9.33 -3.42
N LEU A 29 8.44 8.87 -4.29
CA LEU A 29 9.60 8.05 -3.91
C LEU A 29 10.88 8.86 -3.70
N ARG A 30 10.85 10.15 -4.03
CA ARG A 30 11.96 11.10 -3.85
C ARG A 30 13.28 10.63 -4.46
N ARG A 31 13.22 9.87 -5.55
CA ARG A 31 14.43 9.42 -6.27
C ARG A 31 14.14 9.19 -7.73
N ASP A 32 15.22 9.29 -8.53
CA ASP A 32 15.20 8.85 -9.90
C ASP A 32 15.33 7.34 -9.96
N SER A 33 14.35 6.70 -10.57
CA SER A 33 14.32 5.26 -10.76
C SER A 33 13.74 5.00 -12.15
N ALA A 34 14.56 4.54 -13.08
CA ALA A 34 14.09 4.25 -14.44
C ALA A 34 12.90 3.29 -14.43
N THR A 35 12.91 2.33 -13.49
CA THR A 35 11.85 1.36 -13.31
C THR A 35 11.26 1.46 -11.92
N VAL A 36 9.95 1.52 -11.86
CA VAL A 36 9.17 1.54 -10.63
C VAL A 36 8.32 0.27 -10.56
N VAL A 37 8.29 -0.35 -9.40
CA VAL A 37 7.43 -1.51 -9.14
C VAL A 37 6.11 -1.02 -8.59
N ALA A 38 5.02 -1.36 -9.27
CA ALA A 38 3.66 -1.09 -8.84
C ALA A 38 3.02 -2.38 -8.37
N LEU A 39 2.58 -2.41 -7.13
CA LEU A 39 1.99 -3.59 -6.50
C LEU A 39 0.54 -3.29 -6.12
N GLU A 40 -0.34 -4.23 -6.42
CA GLU A 40 -1.75 -4.14 -6.07
C GLU A 40 -2.11 -5.27 -5.11
N ARG A 41 -2.80 -4.93 -4.03
CA ARG A 41 -3.34 -5.90 -3.08
C ARG A 41 -4.85 -5.77 -3.03
N LEU A 42 -5.53 -6.88 -3.27
CA LEU A 42 -6.99 -6.96 -3.21
C LEU A 42 -7.36 -7.80 -1.99
N TYR A 43 -7.98 -7.16 -1.02
CA TYR A 43 -8.35 -7.79 0.25
C TYR A 43 -9.80 -8.26 0.17
N ARG A 44 -9.98 -9.58 0.27
CA ARG A 44 -11.28 -10.21 0.10
C ARG A 44 -11.81 -10.83 1.39
N LYS A 45 -13.13 -10.84 1.48
CA LYS A 45 -13.87 -11.58 2.50
C LYS A 45 -15.10 -12.21 1.85
N GLY A 46 -15.21 -13.54 1.95
CA GLY A 46 -16.30 -14.26 1.30
C GLY A 46 -16.36 -14.08 -0.22
N GLY A 47 -15.20 -13.95 -0.87
CA GLY A 47 -15.09 -13.71 -2.32
C GLY A 47 -15.33 -12.27 -2.75
N GLU A 48 -15.78 -11.39 -1.87
CA GLU A 48 -16.05 -9.98 -2.17
C GLU A 48 -14.86 -9.10 -1.83
N LEU A 49 -14.62 -8.07 -2.64
CA LEU A 49 -13.53 -7.12 -2.44
C LEU A 49 -13.93 -6.07 -1.38
N HIS A 50 -13.25 -6.10 -0.23
CA HIS A 50 -13.52 -5.25 0.91
C HIS A 50 -12.51 -4.12 1.11
N ALA A 51 -11.32 -4.22 0.55
CA ALA A 51 -10.32 -3.15 0.57
C ALA A 51 -9.33 -3.35 -0.58
N TYR A 52 -8.65 -2.27 -0.92
CA TYR A 52 -7.70 -2.24 -2.02
C TYR A 52 -6.48 -1.41 -1.61
N ALA A 53 -5.29 -1.89 -1.94
CA ALA A 53 -4.06 -1.16 -1.74
C ALA A 53 -3.24 -1.10 -3.02
N PHE A 54 -2.61 0.04 -3.24
CA PHE A 54 -1.68 0.27 -4.33
C PHE A 54 -0.36 0.78 -3.77
N THR A 55 0.75 0.12 -4.13
CA THR A 55 2.07 0.42 -3.58
C THR A 55 3.05 0.70 -4.69
N PHE A 56 3.83 1.78 -4.55
CA PHE A 56 4.99 2.04 -5.39
C PHE A 56 6.28 1.79 -4.61
N MET A 57 7.22 1.13 -5.26
CA MET A 57 8.60 0.94 -4.79
C MET A 57 9.57 1.23 -5.92
N SER A 58 10.74 1.80 -5.61
CA SER A 58 11.80 1.90 -6.62
C SER A 58 12.43 0.54 -6.87
N MET A 59 12.91 0.31 -8.08
CA MET A 59 13.63 -0.93 -8.39
C MET A 59 14.89 -1.06 -7.56
N GLN A 60 15.57 0.04 -7.25
CA GLN A 60 16.74 0.04 -6.36
C GLN A 60 16.40 -0.53 -4.98
N THR A 61 15.25 -0.18 -4.43
CA THR A 61 14.79 -0.72 -3.13
C THR A 61 14.54 -2.22 -3.22
N VAL A 62 13.88 -2.67 -4.27
CA VAL A 62 13.62 -4.10 -4.50
C VAL A 62 14.93 -4.89 -4.59
N GLU A 63 15.91 -4.38 -5.33
CA GLU A 63 17.22 -5.00 -5.48
C GLU A 63 18.02 -4.97 -4.16
N ARG A 64 18.06 -3.83 -3.48
CA ARG A 64 18.75 -3.69 -2.19
C ARG A 64 18.25 -4.68 -1.15
N LEU A 65 16.95 -4.89 -1.08
CA LEU A 65 16.31 -5.78 -0.11
C LEU A 65 16.20 -7.23 -0.61
N SER A 66 16.67 -7.52 -1.83
CA SER A 66 16.58 -8.84 -2.46
C SER A 66 15.15 -9.41 -2.43
N LEU A 67 14.17 -8.57 -2.75
CA LEU A 67 12.78 -8.98 -2.77
C LEU A 67 12.48 -9.81 -4.01
N ASP A 68 11.87 -10.97 -3.82
CA ASP A 68 11.39 -11.82 -4.90
C ASP A 68 9.95 -11.48 -5.23
N LEU A 69 9.75 -10.68 -6.28
CA LEU A 69 8.43 -10.21 -6.70
C LEU A 69 7.47 -11.34 -7.11
N ASP A 70 8.01 -12.49 -7.50
CA ASP A 70 7.20 -13.65 -7.89
C ASP A 70 6.78 -14.51 -6.70
N ASN A 71 7.36 -14.28 -5.53
CA ASN A 71 7.00 -15.00 -4.32
C ASN A 71 5.93 -14.22 -3.55
N LYS A 72 4.68 -14.51 -3.83
CA LYS A 72 3.51 -13.82 -3.25
C LYS A 72 3.55 -13.79 -1.71
N GLU A 73 3.81 -14.93 -1.09
CA GLU A 73 3.79 -15.06 0.36
C GLU A 73 4.85 -14.17 1.03
N ARG A 74 6.08 -14.20 0.51
CA ARG A 74 7.15 -13.35 1.01
C ARG A 74 6.89 -11.87 0.78
N MET A 75 6.34 -11.53 -0.38
CA MET A 75 5.99 -10.14 -0.69
C MET A 75 4.89 -9.62 0.23
N LEU A 76 3.86 -10.41 0.50
CA LEU A 76 2.82 -10.03 1.45
C LEU A 76 3.37 -9.87 2.87
N ASP A 77 4.23 -10.79 3.31
CA ASP A 77 4.88 -10.69 4.61
C ASP A 77 5.72 -9.39 4.73
N PHE A 78 6.45 -9.05 3.68
CA PHE A 78 7.18 -7.80 3.62
C PHE A 78 6.25 -6.58 3.68
N LEU A 79 5.26 -6.52 2.81
CA LEU A 79 4.37 -5.36 2.67
C LEU A 79 3.48 -5.13 3.89
N GLU A 80 3.07 -6.19 4.58
CA GLU A 80 2.15 -6.11 5.72
C GLU A 80 2.86 -6.03 7.08
N ASP A 81 4.06 -6.59 7.20
CA ASP A 81 4.73 -6.72 8.49
C ASP A 81 6.16 -6.20 8.51
N LYS A 82 7.06 -6.76 7.69
CA LYS A 82 8.50 -6.47 7.79
C LYS A 82 8.86 -5.02 7.51
N ALA A 83 8.23 -4.41 6.50
CA ALA A 83 8.48 -3.02 6.15
C ALA A 83 8.17 -2.09 7.33
N TYR A 84 7.12 -2.39 8.08
CA TYR A 84 6.73 -1.62 9.27
C TYR A 84 7.62 -1.90 10.48
N ALA A 85 8.05 -3.14 10.66
CA ALA A 85 8.95 -3.50 11.76
C ALA A 85 10.31 -2.80 11.65
N ASP A 86 10.80 -2.62 10.42
CA ASP A 86 12.08 -1.97 10.14
C ASP A 86 11.93 -0.47 9.85
N ALA A 87 10.72 0.07 9.91
CA ALA A 87 10.46 1.47 9.62
C ALA A 87 11.14 2.38 10.64
N ASN A 88 11.83 3.40 10.15
CA ASN A 88 12.41 4.45 10.96
C ASN A 88 11.34 5.49 11.32
N HIS A 89 10.59 5.93 10.31
CA HIS A 89 9.47 6.85 10.43
C HIS A 89 8.57 6.73 9.22
N GLY A 90 7.43 7.36 9.30
CA GLY A 90 6.50 7.45 8.19
C GLY A 90 5.50 8.56 8.40
N ASN A 91 4.76 8.87 7.36
CA ASN A 91 3.63 9.77 7.45
C ASN A 91 2.40 9.20 6.76
N ILE A 92 1.25 9.58 7.28
CA ILE A 92 -0.04 9.18 6.74
C ILE A 92 -0.87 10.43 6.54
N GLU A 93 -1.43 10.56 5.34
CA GLU A 93 -2.44 11.55 5.01
C GLU A 93 -3.76 10.81 4.78
N ILE A 94 -4.83 11.26 5.44
CA ILE A 94 -6.15 10.63 5.32
C ILE A 94 -7.04 11.56 4.52
N LYS A 95 -7.58 11.04 3.42
CA LYS A 95 -8.52 11.73 2.55
C LYS A 95 -9.82 10.95 2.45
N TYR A 96 -10.85 11.64 2.01
CA TYR A 96 -12.14 11.04 1.69
C TYR A 96 -12.37 11.14 0.19
N THR A 97 -12.78 10.05 -0.43
CA THR A 97 -12.99 10.03 -1.88
C THR A 97 -14.24 9.26 -2.25
N HIS A 98 -14.90 9.71 -3.33
CA HIS A 98 -16.01 9.00 -3.95
C HIS A 98 -15.55 8.13 -5.12
N THR A 99 -14.27 8.26 -5.52
CA THR A 99 -13.73 7.57 -6.68
C THR A 99 -12.67 6.58 -6.24
N VAL A 100 -12.87 5.31 -6.58
CA VAL A 100 -11.84 4.28 -6.46
C VAL A 100 -11.37 3.93 -7.86
N ASN A 101 -10.12 4.27 -8.16
CA ASN A 101 -9.54 3.99 -9.47
C ASN A 101 -9.01 2.55 -9.51
N LEU A 102 -9.92 1.62 -9.78
CA LEU A 102 -9.62 0.20 -10.02
C LEU A 102 -9.54 -0.07 -11.53
N ALA A 103 -8.82 0.79 -12.26
CA ALA A 103 -8.77 0.74 -13.72
C ALA A 103 -8.66 -0.69 -14.25
N ASP A 104 -9.49 -1.02 -15.24
CA ASP A 104 -9.54 -2.30 -15.96
C ASP A 104 -9.91 -3.53 -15.13
N ARG A 105 -10.48 -3.36 -13.95
CA ARG A 105 -10.88 -4.49 -13.13
C ARG A 105 -12.37 -4.73 -13.14
N LYS A 106 -12.73 -6.01 -13.24
CA LYS A 106 -14.11 -6.48 -13.09
C LYS A 106 -14.60 -6.43 -11.65
N ASP A 107 -13.66 -6.41 -10.71
CA ASP A 107 -13.96 -6.34 -9.29
C ASP A 107 -14.50 -4.98 -8.91
N LYS A 108 -15.52 -4.98 -8.08
CA LYS A 108 -16.07 -3.79 -7.46
C LYS A 108 -15.80 -3.82 -5.97
N LEU A 109 -15.28 -2.72 -5.44
CA LEU A 109 -15.10 -2.58 -4.01
C LEU A 109 -16.47 -2.44 -3.34
N MET A 110 -16.74 -3.26 -2.33
CA MET A 110 -17.98 -3.18 -1.57
C MET A 110 -18.09 -1.82 -0.88
N GLY A 111 -19.26 -1.16 -0.97
CA GLY A 111 -19.44 0.20 -0.45
C GLY A 111 -18.70 1.26 -1.25
N GLN A 112 -18.48 1.03 -2.53
CA GLN A 112 -17.56 1.73 -3.43
C GLN A 112 -17.78 3.24 -3.60
N ASN A 113 -18.94 3.76 -3.22
CA ASN A 113 -19.26 5.16 -3.44
C ASN A 113 -18.52 6.12 -2.50
N GLU A 114 -18.03 5.60 -1.38
CA GLU A 114 -17.40 6.41 -0.35
C GLU A 114 -16.27 5.61 0.32
N CYS A 115 -15.06 6.10 0.18
CA CYS A 115 -13.88 5.47 0.74
C CYS A 115 -13.02 6.47 1.50
N PHE A 116 -12.37 5.99 2.56
CA PHE A 116 -11.16 6.64 3.05
C PHE A 116 -10.00 6.24 2.18
N LEU A 117 -9.21 7.22 1.78
CA LEU A 117 -7.95 7.05 1.08
C LEU A 117 -6.82 7.42 2.03
N LEU A 118 -6.03 6.43 2.42
CA LEU A 118 -4.84 6.65 3.22
C LEU A 118 -3.63 6.68 2.30
N LEU A 119 -2.93 7.80 2.31
CA LEU A 119 -1.67 7.99 1.60
C LEU A 119 -0.54 7.85 2.60
N GLU A 120 0.25 6.81 2.48
CA GLU A 120 1.29 6.48 3.44
C GLU A 120 2.66 6.44 2.79
N THR A 121 3.62 7.11 3.42
CA THR A 121 5.03 7.05 3.04
C THR A 121 5.82 6.44 4.19
N ILE A 122 6.61 5.43 3.92
CA ILE A 122 7.43 4.73 4.92
C ILE A 122 8.89 4.85 4.56
N PHE A 123 9.72 5.11 5.59
CA PHE A 123 11.18 5.20 5.49
C PHE A 123 11.82 4.16 6.39
N ASP A 124 12.83 3.47 5.91
CA ASP A 124 13.60 2.56 6.75
C ASP A 124 14.87 3.22 7.34
N LYS A 125 15.52 2.49 8.24
CA LYS A 125 16.73 2.99 8.90
C LYS A 125 17.96 3.03 8.00
N ALA A 126 17.99 2.22 6.96
CA ALA A 126 19.13 2.10 6.06
C ALA A 126 19.21 3.27 5.08
N GLU A 127 18.08 3.81 4.65
CA GLU A 127 18.01 4.94 3.74
C GLU A 127 16.95 5.96 4.22
N PRO A 128 17.23 6.69 5.32
CA PRO A 128 16.20 7.54 5.96
C PRO A 128 15.72 8.72 5.13
N ASP A 129 16.45 9.10 4.09
CA ASP A 129 16.08 10.21 3.21
C ASP A 129 15.22 9.79 2.02
N TYR A 130 15.14 8.49 1.75
CA TYR A 130 14.39 7.94 0.62
C TYR A 130 13.25 7.05 1.09
N PRO A 131 12.02 7.28 0.59
CA PRO A 131 10.91 6.39 0.91
C PRO A 131 11.21 4.94 0.52
N LEU A 132 10.96 4.04 1.46
CA LEU A 132 10.97 2.60 1.23
C LEU A 132 9.85 2.22 0.29
N MET A 133 8.66 2.74 0.58
CA MET A 133 7.47 2.55 -0.25
C MET A 133 6.46 3.67 -0.03
N TYR A 134 5.59 3.85 -1.02
CA TYR A 134 4.45 4.74 -0.97
C TYR A 134 3.18 3.93 -1.19
N ASN A 135 2.25 4.00 -0.26
CA ASN A 135 1.02 3.23 -0.26
C ASN A 135 -0.21 4.11 -0.42
N LYS A 136 -1.17 3.62 -1.19
CA LYS A 136 -2.54 4.14 -1.25
C LYS A 136 -3.47 3.04 -0.79
N PHE A 137 -4.15 3.24 0.34
CA PHE A 137 -5.14 2.29 0.85
C PHE A 137 -6.53 2.86 0.63
N TYR A 138 -7.37 2.12 -0.08
CA TYR A 138 -8.78 2.44 -0.28
C TYR A 138 -9.62 1.56 0.63
N ILE A 139 -10.27 2.16 1.62
CA ILE A 139 -11.09 1.47 2.61
C ILE A 139 -12.51 2.03 2.54
N PRO A 140 -13.51 1.23 2.11
CA PRO A 140 -14.90 1.68 2.13
C PRO A 140 -15.27 2.20 3.51
N GLN A 141 -15.98 3.31 3.57
CA GLN A 141 -16.34 3.97 4.82
C GLN A 141 -17.03 3.01 5.81
N GLN A 142 -17.94 2.20 5.32
CA GLN A 142 -18.69 1.24 6.15
C GLN A 142 -17.82 0.17 6.81
N PHE A 143 -16.62 -0.08 6.27
CA PHE A 143 -15.68 -1.07 6.81
C PHE A 143 -14.49 -0.43 7.52
N SER A 144 -14.40 0.89 7.56
CA SER A 144 -13.26 1.57 8.14
C SER A 144 -13.31 1.58 9.67
N ASN A 145 -12.14 1.45 10.28
CA ASN A 145 -11.95 1.59 11.71
C ASN A 145 -10.56 2.22 11.92
N ILE A 146 -10.51 3.55 11.81
CA ILE A 146 -9.25 4.28 11.90
C ILE A 146 -9.10 4.85 13.29
N LYS A 147 -8.08 4.39 14.02
CA LYS A 147 -7.76 4.84 15.37
C LYS A 147 -6.33 5.32 15.44
N LEU A 148 -6.13 6.43 16.11
CA LEU A 148 -4.81 6.98 16.40
C LEU A 148 -4.58 6.89 17.91
N ASN A 149 -3.47 6.27 18.30
CA ASN A 149 -3.03 6.21 19.68
C ASN A 149 -1.89 7.23 19.86
N ILE A 150 -2.08 8.16 20.79
CA ILE A 150 -1.07 9.15 21.12
C ILE A 150 -0.47 8.77 22.46
N THR A 151 0.83 8.56 22.47
CA THR A 151 1.58 8.24 23.68
C THR A 151 2.47 9.41 24.04
N LYS A 152 2.39 9.88 25.29
CA LYS A 152 3.31 10.86 25.81
C LYS A 152 4.66 10.22 26.01
N GLY A 153 5.61 10.60 25.18
CA GLY A 153 6.97 10.10 25.23
C GLY A 153 7.85 10.91 26.18
#